data_8b97a964048fd9c177482d3caeaf3397
#
_entry.id   8b97a964048fd9c177482d3caeaf3397
#
_cell.length_a   1.000
_cell.length_b   1.000
_cell.length_c   1.000
_cell.angle_alpha   90.00
_cell.angle_beta   90.00
_cell.angle_gamma   90.00
#
_symmetry.space_group_name_H-M   'P 1'
#
loop_
_entity.id
_entity.type
_entity.pdbx_description
1 polymer ?
#
loop_
_entity_poly.entity_id
_entity_poly.type
_entity_poly.pdbx_seq_one_letter_code
_entity_poly.pdbx_strand_id
1 'polypeptide(L)'
;GVEDVICFTYGKKGNREAEISRQVAEALGYQWHFVEYTNEKWYACAHTDDMKAYYSYAGNLVSIPHIQDILAVKELKEEGNIPENAVFVPGHSGDMLAGSWIPQDYDKPQAYTFGTFLEESLKKHYSLWKWNEAELGPLFEGKIRKSVEDISVHDNESCANAVELFNYNERQAKFIVNSVRVYEFFGFRWQIPLWDAELIDFFLRVSLMLRLKQVLYRDYVVKKLLVGAFEFLQDLECTTDLKANNKDGTRNELILDLKYFLSKIPLLENLGKKVYTLRRIHTAYDTHPLAWYGVIPRDSFLKIYSGRENINSFVGLFYVNEVCPAPLNGVVKKYFTDAERILSAI
;
A
#
# COMPACT_ATOMS: atom_id res chain seq x y z
N GLY A 1 -8.14 -0.65 31.41
CA GLY A 1 -8.00 -0.95 29.99
C GLY A 1 -9.33 -1.39 29.39
N VAL A 2 -9.37 -1.62 28.09
CA VAL A 2 -10.52 -2.23 27.42
C VAL A 2 -10.43 -3.74 27.69
N GLU A 3 -11.52 -4.36 28.17
CA GLU A 3 -11.52 -5.76 28.58
C GLU A 3 -11.88 -6.69 27.42
N ASP A 4 -12.81 -6.28 26.55
CA ASP A 4 -13.29 -7.07 25.42
C ASP A 4 -12.55 -6.69 24.14
N VAL A 5 -11.39 -7.29 23.91
CA VAL A 5 -10.58 -7.07 22.70
C VAL A 5 -10.52 -8.33 21.85
N ILE A 6 -10.88 -8.20 20.58
CA ILE A 6 -10.74 -9.24 19.57
C ILE A 6 -9.74 -8.76 18.53
N CYS A 7 -8.67 -9.49 18.35
CA CYS A 7 -7.67 -9.24 17.32
C CYS A 7 -7.96 -10.11 16.09
N PHE A 8 -7.69 -9.59 14.92
CA PHE A 8 -7.75 -10.40 13.70
C PHE A 8 -6.65 -10.01 12.71
N THR A 9 -6.29 -10.95 11.89
CA THR A 9 -5.35 -10.77 10.78
C THR A 9 -5.85 -11.56 9.59
N TYR A 10 -5.54 -11.09 8.41
CA TYR A 10 -5.97 -11.72 7.16
C TYR A 10 -4.81 -11.85 6.16
N GLY A 11 -5.00 -12.68 5.18
CA GLY A 11 -4.05 -12.92 4.10
C GLY A 11 -3.87 -14.39 3.79
N LYS A 12 -2.86 -14.73 3.02
CA LYS A 12 -2.55 -16.13 2.73
C LYS A 12 -2.09 -16.87 3.97
N LYS A 13 -2.51 -18.12 4.09
CA LYS A 13 -2.07 -19.02 5.15
C LYS A 13 -0.54 -19.10 5.21
N GLY A 14 0.00 -19.04 6.41
CA GLY A 14 1.44 -19.11 6.67
C GLY A 14 2.19 -17.80 6.42
N ASN A 15 1.50 -16.66 6.25
CA ASN A 15 2.17 -15.38 6.23
C ASN A 15 2.76 -15.03 7.60
N ARG A 16 3.93 -14.38 7.60
CA ARG A 16 4.68 -14.04 8.81
C ARG A 16 3.96 -13.01 9.69
N GLU A 17 3.26 -12.08 9.09
CA GLU A 17 2.54 -11.03 9.82
C GLU A 17 1.41 -11.62 10.66
N ALA A 18 0.71 -12.62 10.14
CA ALA A 18 -0.33 -13.32 10.89
C ALA A 18 0.26 -14.06 12.11
N GLU A 19 1.42 -14.69 11.97
CA GLU A 19 2.07 -15.37 13.10
C GLU A 19 2.52 -14.38 14.18
N ILE A 20 3.08 -13.24 13.80
CA ILE A 20 3.46 -12.17 14.74
C ILE A 20 2.21 -11.63 15.45
N SER A 21 1.15 -11.33 14.71
CA SER A 21 -0.09 -10.82 15.25
C SER A 21 -0.72 -11.80 16.26
N ARG A 22 -0.70 -13.11 15.94
CA ARG A 22 -1.15 -14.16 16.85
C ARG A 22 -0.37 -14.15 18.15
N GLN A 23 0.97 -14.14 18.08
CA GLN A 23 1.84 -14.13 19.27
C GLN A 23 1.62 -12.89 20.13
N VAL A 24 1.42 -11.71 19.52
CA VAL A 24 1.10 -10.47 20.24
C VAL A 24 -0.24 -10.58 20.96
N ALA A 25 -1.28 -11.07 20.27
CA ALA A 25 -2.59 -11.25 20.87
C ALA A 25 -2.56 -12.24 22.05
N GLU A 26 -1.85 -13.38 21.89
CA GLU A 26 -1.65 -14.36 22.95
C GLU A 26 -0.91 -13.78 24.17
N ALA A 27 0.16 -12.99 23.93
CA ALA A 27 0.91 -12.34 25.01
C ALA A 27 0.07 -11.31 25.79
N LEU A 28 -0.96 -10.73 25.14
CA LEU A 28 -1.92 -9.82 25.75
C LEU A 28 -3.14 -10.52 26.36
N GLY A 29 -3.30 -11.82 26.12
CA GLY A 29 -4.47 -12.59 26.54
C GLY A 29 -5.73 -12.27 25.76
N TYR A 30 -5.60 -11.78 24.52
CA TYR A 30 -6.71 -11.42 23.63
C TYR A 30 -7.10 -12.57 22.69
N GLN A 31 -8.38 -12.64 22.34
CA GLN A 31 -8.86 -13.52 21.30
C GLN A 31 -8.29 -13.08 19.94
N TRP A 32 -7.90 -14.07 19.12
CA TRP A 32 -7.35 -13.80 17.79
C TRP A 32 -7.98 -14.67 16.72
N HIS A 33 -8.32 -14.06 15.58
CA HIS A 33 -8.88 -14.74 14.42
C HIS A 33 -7.98 -14.54 13.20
N PHE A 34 -7.87 -15.59 12.39
CA PHE A 34 -7.20 -15.51 11.08
C PHE A 34 -8.22 -15.72 9.96
N VAL A 35 -8.32 -14.74 9.07
CA VAL A 35 -9.16 -14.83 7.88
C VAL A 35 -8.28 -15.15 6.68
N GLU A 36 -8.42 -16.38 6.15
CA GLU A 36 -7.63 -16.81 5.01
C GLU A 36 -8.12 -16.15 3.72
N TYR A 37 -7.21 -15.47 3.02
CA TYR A 37 -7.43 -14.89 1.71
C TYR A 37 -6.91 -15.83 0.62
N THR A 38 -7.75 -16.11 -0.38
CA THR A 38 -7.37 -16.83 -1.60
C THR A 38 -7.83 -16.06 -2.84
N ASN A 39 -7.23 -16.36 -3.99
CA ASN A 39 -7.63 -15.75 -5.26
C ASN A 39 -9.10 -16.07 -5.59
N GLU A 40 -9.57 -17.27 -5.21
CA GLU A 40 -10.94 -17.73 -5.42
C GLU A 40 -11.94 -16.94 -4.57
N LYS A 41 -11.63 -16.70 -3.28
CA LYS A 41 -12.46 -15.86 -2.40
C LYS A 41 -12.56 -14.43 -2.96
N TRP A 42 -11.45 -13.87 -3.41
CA TRP A 42 -11.44 -12.55 -4.03
C TRP A 42 -12.26 -12.51 -5.32
N TYR A 43 -12.12 -13.53 -6.18
CA TYR A 43 -12.89 -13.61 -7.40
C TYR A 43 -14.40 -13.69 -7.12
N ALA A 44 -14.79 -14.56 -6.19
CA ALA A 44 -16.18 -14.70 -5.79
C ALA A 44 -16.74 -13.39 -5.21
N CYS A 45 -15.98 -12.69 -4.36
CA CYS A 45 -16.40 -11.42 -3.78
C CYS A 45 -16.52 -10.29 -4.81
N ALA A 46 -15.52 -10.15 -5.69
CA ALA A 46 -15.45 -9.06 -6.67
C ALA A 46 -16.64 -9.02 -7.65
N HIS A 47 -17.32 -10.15 -7.86
CA HIS A 47 -18.43 -10.27 -8.80
C HIS A 47 -19.81 -10.24 -8.12
N THR A 48 -19.90 -9.86 -6.85
CA THR A 48 -21.17 -9.72 -6.13
C THR A 48 -21.76 -8.33 -6.25
N ASP A 49 -23.09 -8.23 -6.10
CA ASP A 49 -23.75 -6.92 -6.03
C ASP A 49 -23.33 -6.14 -4.78
N ASP A 50 -22.99 -6.81 -3.68
CA ASP A 50 -22.43 -6.19 -2.48
C ASP A 50 -21.12 -5.45 -2.79
N MET A 51 -20.25 -6.03 -3.62
CA MET A 51 -18.99 -5.37 -4.00
C MET A 51 -19.22 -4.14 -4.86
N LYS A 52 -20.18 -4.18 -5.77
CA LYS A 52 -20.59 -3.00 -6.56
C LYS A 52 -21.17 -1.91 -5.67
N ALA A 53 -22.05 -2.28 -4.75
CA ALA A 53 -22.60 -1.37 -3.76
C ALA A 53 -21.50 -0.74 -2.89
N TYR A 54 -20.51 -1.54 -2.47
CA TYR A 54 -19.35 -1.05 -1.73
C TYR A 54 -18.51 -0.06 -2.53
N TYR A 55 -18.26 -0.32 -3.82
CA TYR A 55 -17.54 0.63 -4.67
C TYR A 55 -18.22 1.99 -4.72
N SER A 56 -19.53 2.01 -4.91
CA SER A 56 -20.31 3.24 -4.92
C SER A 56 -20.32 3.93 -3.55
N TYR A 57 -20.39 3.16 -2.48
CA TYR A 57 -20.41 3.67 -1.10
C TYR A 57 -19.07 4.25 -0.67
N ALA A 58 -17.96 3.52 -0.89
CA ALA A 58 -16.64 3.84 -0.36
C ALA A 58 -15.83 4.80 -1.24
N GLY A 59 -16.01 4.76 -2.56
CA GLY A 59 -15.22 5.57 -3.48
C GLY A 59 -15.55 7.05 -3.47
N ASN A 60 -16.82 7.42 -3.45
CA ASN A 60 -17.39 8.79 -3.38
C ASN A 60 -16.75 9.83 -4.32
N LEU A 61 -16.10 9.42 -5.40
CA LEU A 61 -15.38 10.25 -6.40
C LEU A 61 -14.21 11.09 -5.85
N VAL A 62 -13.87 10.95 -4.58
CA VAL A 62 -12.70 11.58 -3.95
C VAL A 62 -11.49 10.68 -4.05
N SER A 63 -11.71 9.39 -3.88
CA SER A 63 -10.70 8.32 -3.90
C SER A 63 -11.30 7.05 -4.48
N ILE A 64 -10.44 6.13 -4.91
CA ILE A 64 -10.86 4.75 -5.16
C ILE A 64 -11.22 4.06 -3.83
N PRO A 65 -12.15 3.10 -3.83
CA PRO A 65 -12.46 2.34 -2.62
C PRO A 65 -11.25 1.50 -2.17
N HIS A 66 -11.02 1.46 -0.87
CA HIS A 66 -10.01 0.60 -0.26
C HIS A 66 -10.64 -0.77 0.03
N ILE A 67 -10.13 -1.83 -0.61
CA ILE A 67 -10.79 -3.14 -0.56
C ILE A 67 -10.15 -4.12 0.42
N GLN A 68 -9.00 -3.78 1.00
CA GLN A 68 -8.14 -4.75 1.70
C GLN A 68 -8.87 -5.53 2.81
N ASP A 69 -9.72 -4.86 3.58
CA ASP A 69 -10.38 -5.42 4.77
C ASP A 69 -11.74 -6.06 4.46
N ILE A 70 -12.28 -5.88 3.26
CA ILE A 70 -13.68 -6.21 2.96
C ILE A 70 -14.01 -7.71 3.18
N LEU A 71 -13.12 -8.60 2.74
CA LEU A 71 -13.32 -10.05 2.93
C LEU A 71 -13.28 -10.41 4.42
N ALA A 72 -12.33 -9.82 5.17
CA ALA A 72 -12.18 -10.13 6.59
C ALA A 72 -13.39 -9.66 7.39
N VAL A 73 -13.81 -8.42 7.18
CA VAL A 73 -14.96 -7.86 7.91
C VAL A 73 -16.24 -8.62 7.58
N LYS A 74 -16.43 -8.97 6.30
CA LYS A 74 -17.57 -9.77 5.87
C LYS A 74 -17.59 -11.14 6.55
N GLU A 75 -16.51 -11.91 6.46
CA GLU A 75 -16.39 -13.27 7.01
C GLU A 75 -16.55 -13.25 8.54
N LEU A 76 -15.87 -12.35 9.25
CA LEU A 76 -15.99 -12.23 10.71
C LEU A 76 -17.42 -11.91 11.16
N LYS A 77 -18.14 -11.07 10.39
CA LYS A 77 -19.55 -10.76 10.67
C LYS A 77 -20.46 -11.95 10.42
N GLU A 78 -20.32 -12.61 9.26
CA GLU A 78 -21.15 -13.75 8.86
C GLU A 78 -20.99 -14.96 9.79
N GLU A 79 -19.78 -15.17 10.30
CA GLU A 79 -19.47 -16.25 11.25
C GLU A 79 -19.83 -15.92 12.71
N GLY A 80 -20.21 -14.66 12.99
CA GLY A 80 -20.53 -14.23 14.36
C GLY A 80 -19.29 -14.12 15.26
N ASN A 81 -18.10 -14.00 14.68
CA ASN A 81 -16.83 -13.90 15.41
C ASN A 81 -16.60 -12.53 16.06
N ILE A 82 -17.41 -11.54 15.70
CA ILE A 82 -17.38 -10.20 16.26
C ILE A 82 -18.79 -9.75 16.67
N PRO A 83 -18.95 -9.05 17.80
CA PRO A 83 -20.26 -8.57 18.24
C PRO A 83 -20.77 -7.44 17.33
N GLU A 84 -22.09 -7.32 17.19
CA GLU A 84 -22.73 -6.31 16.34
C GLU A 84 -22.37 -4.86 16.72
N ASN A 85 -22.08 -4.63 17.99
CA ASN A 85 -21.70 -3.31 18.51
C ASN A 85 -20.18 -3.06 18.53
N ALA A 86 -19.39 -3.90 17.87
CA ALA A 86 -17.94 -3.75 17.82
C ALA A 86 -17.49 -2.38 17.30
N VAL A 87 -16.33 -1.94 17.78
CA VAL A 87 -15.64 -0.76 17.31
C VAL A 87 -14.32 -1.22 16.71
N PHE A 88 -14.15 -1.03 15.41
CA PHE A 88 -12.89 -1.35 14.73
C PHE A 88 -11.83 -0.30 15.01
N VAL A 89 -10.61 -0.73 15.30
CA VAL A 89 -9.46 0.13 15.61
C VAL A 89 -8.28 -0.26 14.71
N PRO A 90 -8.27 0.18 13.44
CA PRO A 90 -7.17 -0.11 12.53
C PRO A 90 -5.94 0.75 12.86
N GLY A 91 -4.74 0.22 12.55
CA GLY A 91 -3.47 0.92 12.69
C GLY A 91 -3.15 1.92 11.56
N HIS A 92 -4.17 2.51 10.94
CA HIS A 92 -3.99 3.41 9.81
C HIS A 92 -3.17 4.66 10.18
N SER A 93 -2.40 5.16 9.21
CA SER A 93 -1.59 6.37 9.30
C SER A 93 -0.37 6.32 10.21
N GLY A 94 -0.14 5.23 10.94
CA GLY A 94 1.04 5.11 11.81
C GLY A 94 2.37 5.16 11.06
N ASP A 95 2.42 4.59 9.87
CA ASP A 95 3.58 4.64 8.99
C ASP A 95 3.88 6.06 8.52
N MET A 96 2.86 6.84 8.17
CA MET A 96 3.00 8.24 7.77
C MET A 96 3.56 9.07 8.92
N LEU A 97 2.97 8.98 10.11
CA LEU A 97 3.45 9.69 11.30
C LEU A 97 4.92 9.39 11.60
N ALA A 98 5.32 8.13 11.45
CA ALA A 98 6.69 7.71 11.66
C ALA A 98 7.70 8.28 10.64
N GLY A 99 7.26 8.90 9.54
CA GLY A 99 8.12 9.44 8.49
C GLY A 99 8.48 8.44 7.39
N SER A 100 7.72 7.34 7.22
CA SER A 100 8.00 6.31 6.20
C SER A 100 7.90 6.83 4.75
N TRP A 101 7.22 7.94 4.55
CA TRP A 101 7.01 8.55 3.24
C TRP A 101 8.13 9.47 2.79
N ILE A 102 9.00 9.90 3.70
CA ILE A 102 10.19 10.69 3.37
C ILE A 102 11.17 9.78 2.62
N PRO A 103 11.67 10.17 1.43
CA PRO A 103 12.70 9.41 0.74
C PRO A 103 13.93 9.19 1.61
N GLN A 104 14.45 7.96 1.66
CA GLN A 104 15.50 7.57 2.60
C GLN A 104 16.85 8.26 2.36
N ASP A 105 17.02 8.85 1.19
CA ASP A 105 18.25 9.54 0.80
C ASP A 105 18.20 11.07 0.99
N TYR A 106 17.18 11.57 1.72
CA TYR A 106 17.09 13.00 2.05
C TYR A 106 18.13 13.47 3.07
N ASP A 107 18.98 12.59 3.59
CA ASP A 107 20.20 12.91 4.32
C ASP A 107 21.42 13.19 3.43
N LYS A 108 21.33 12.94 2.11
CA LYS A 108 22.44 13.14 1.19
C LYS A 108 22.59 14.59 0.76
N PRO A 109 23.85 15.07 0.56
CA PRO A 109 24.10 16.40 0.03
C PRO A 109 23.73 16.46 -1.45
N GLN A 110 22.58 17.03 -1.75
CA GLN A 110 22.10 17.29 -3.12
C GLN A 110 21.24 18.57 -3.11
N ALA A 111 20.97 19.10 -4.30
CA ALA A 111 20.02 20.21 -4.43
C ALA A 111 18.58 19.71 -4.26
N TYR A 112 17.87 20.26 -3.29
CA TYR A 112 16.46 20.01 -3.07
C TYR A 112 15.67 21.21 -3.58
N THR A 113 14.83 20.96 -4.56
CA THR A 113 14.02 21.97 -5.23
C THR A 113 12.57 21.52 -5.33
N PHE A 114 11.69 22.42 -5.74
CA PHE A 114 10.31 22.03 -6.08
C PHE A 114 10.29 20.93 -7.16
N GLY A 115 11.24 20.92 -8.10
CA GLY A 115 11.39 19.86 -9.11
C GLY A 115 11.65 18.49 -8.48
N THR A 116 12.52 18.42 -7.47
CA THR A 116 12.78 17.18 -6.71
C THR A 116 11.52 16.65 -6.06
N PHE A 117 10.77 17.51 -5.37
CA PHE A 117 9.49 17.17 -4.74
C PHE A 117 8.45 16.72 -5.78
N LEU A 118 8.33 17.42 -6.91
CA LEU A 118 7.39 17.11 -7.97
C LEU A 118 7.66 15.72 -8.57
N GLU A 119 8.92 15.43 -8.89
CA GLU A 119 9.32 14.12 -9.44
C GLU A 119 8.98 12.97 -8.49
N GLU A 120 9.32 13.11 -7.20
CA GLU A 120 8.99 12.11 -6.19
C GLU A 120 7.47 11.93 -6.02
N SER A 121 6.72 13.02 -6.04
CA SER A 121 5.26 12.98 -5.93
C SER A 121 4.61 12.29 -7.13
N LEU A 122 5.03 12.60 -8.34
CA LEU A 122 4.55 11.95 -9.57
C LEU A 122 4.86 10.45 -9.54
N LYS A 123 6.08 10.09 -9.17
CA LYS A 123 6.53 8.70 -9.11
C LYS A 123 5.76 7.88 -8.07
N LYS A 124 5.45 8.44 -6.91
CA LYS A 124 4.76 7.73 -5.83
C LYS A 124 3.24 7.69 -5.98
N HIS A 125 2.63 8.78 -6.44
CA HIS A 125 1.18 8.94 -6.36
C HIS A 125 0.46 8.88 -7.70
N TYR A 126 1.18 9.04 -8.84
CA TYR A 126 0.59 9.07 -10.18
C TYR A 126 1.09 7.94 -11.08
N SER A 127 1.51 6.82 -10.50
CA SER A 127 2.15 5.70 -11.21
C SER A 127 1.30 4.44 -11.35
N LEU A 128 -0.01 4.51 -11.06
CA LEU A 128 -0.92 3.35 -11.19
C LEU A 128 -0.98 2.84 -12.63
N TRP A 129 -0.95 3.75 -13.60
CA TRP A 129 -0.93 3.46 -15.03
C TRP A 129 0.07 4.38 -15.75
N LYS A 130 0.54 3.97 -16.91
CA LYS A 130 1.25 4.88 -17.80
C LYS A 130 0.25 5.86 -18.44
N TRP A 131 0.49 7.12 -18.28
CA TRP A 131 -0.34 8.20 -18.80
C TRP A 131 0.42 9.07 -19.80
N ASN A 132 -0.33 9.80 -20.61
CA ASN A 132 0.22 10.71 -21.60
C ASN A 132 0.72 11.99 -20.91
N GLU A 133 2.04 12.17 -20.86
CA GLU A 133 2.68 13.30 -20.19
C GLU A 133 2.29 14.66 -20.79
N ALA A 134 2.11 14.74 -22.10
CA ALA A 134 1.70 15.97 -22.75
C ALA A 134 0.28 16.42 -22.34
N GLU A 135 -0.61 15.46 -22.10
CA GLU A 135 -2.00 15.74 -21.75
C GLU A 135 -2.21 15.95 -20.24
N LEU A 136 -1.61 15.11 -19.42
CA LEU A 136 -1.87 15.05 -17.99
C LEU A 136 -0.77 15.70 -17.13
N GLY A 137 0.45 15.86 -17.64
CA GLY A 137 1.57 16.43 -16.91
C GLY A 137 1.25 17.79 -16.31
N PRO A 138 0.80 18.79 -17.10
CA PRO A 138 0.47 20.11 -16.57
C PRO A 138 -0.66 20.10 -15.54
N LEU A 139 -1.64 19.18 -15.70
CA LEU A 139 -2.75 19.02 -14.77
C LEU A 139 -2.26 18.48 -13.42
N PHE A 140 -1.42 17.43 -13.44
CA PHE A 140 -0.90 16.82 -12.22
C PHE A 140 0.08 17.74 -11.50
N GLU A 141 0.97 18.41 -12.24
CA GLU A 141 1.85 19.43 -11.67
C GLU A 141 1.03 20.54 -11.00
N GLY A 142 0.01 21.08 -11.65
CA GLY A 142 -0.84 22.11 -11.10
C GLY A 142 -1.55 21.67 -9.81
N LYS A 143 -2.04 20.44 -9.75
CA LYS A 143 -2.64 19.88 -8.52
C LYS A 143 -1.62 19.71 -7.39
N ILE A 144 -0.44 19.17 -7.71
CA ILE A 144 0.63 18.97 -6.72
C ILE A 144 1.10 20.33 -6.18
N ARG A 145 1.33 21.30 -7.06
CA ARG A 145 1.73 22.65 -6.68
C ARG A 145 0.73 23.31 -5.75
N LYS A 146 -0.56 23.20 -6.07
CA LYS A 146 -1.63 23.77 -5.26
C LYS A 146 -1.72 23.14 -3.87
N SER A 147 -1.46 21.84 -3.73
CA SER A 147 -1.59 21.14 -2.45
C SER A 147 -0.49 21.46 -1.43
N VAL A 148 0.59 22.13 -1.88
CA VAL A 148 1.73 22.55 -1.05
C VAL A 148 2.10 24.01 -1.29
N GLU A 149 1.15 24.85 -1.72
CA GLU A 149 1.39 26.24 -2.13
C GLU A 149 2.01 27.11 -1.01
N ASP A 150 1.77 26.74 0.24
CA ASP A 150 2.31 27.44 1.41
C ASP A 150 3.76 27.03 1.77
N ILE A 151 4.33 26.03 1.08
CA ILE A 151 5.70 25.56 1.34
C ILE A 151 6.66 26.03 0.25
N SER A 152 7.67 26.78 0.65
CA SER A 152 8.81 27.13 -0.21
C SER A 152 9.89 26.05 -0.10
N VAL A 153 10.06 25.24 -1.14
CA VAL A 153 11.04 24.15 -1.18
C VAL A 153 12.41 24.68 -1.59
N HIS A 154 13.40 24.63 -0.69
CA HIS A 154 14.75 25.15 -0.92
C HIS A 154 15.87 24.31 -0.29
N ASP A 155 15.53 23.37 0.59
CA ASP A 155 16.44 22.44 1.25
C ASP A 155 15.77 21.08 1.49
N ASN A 156 16.49 20.14 2.09
CA ASN A 156 15.99 18.79 2.35
C ASN A 156 14.82 18.77 3.34
N GLU A 157 14.82 19.64 4.35
CA GLU A 157 13.76 19.69 5.35
C GLU A 157 12.46 20.24 4.77
N SER A 158 12.52 21.34 4.05
CA SER A 158 11.36 21.92 3.36
C SER A 158 10.82 20.98 2.26
N CYS A 159 11.70 20.25 1.57
CA CYS A 159 11.31 19.24 0.60
C CYS A 159 10.59 18.05 1.28
N ALA A 160 11.12 17.57 2.41
CA ALA A 160 10.48 16.52 3.21
C ALA A 160 9.12 16.97 3.74
N ASN A 161 9.00 18.20 4.23
CA ASN A 161 7.75 18.78 4.70
C ASN A 161 6.71 18.85 3.56
N ALA A 162 7.12 19.20 2.34
CA ALA A 162 6.23 19.19 1.17
C ALA A 162 5.75 17.77 0.83
N VAL A 163 6.65 16.76 0.88
CA VAL A 163 6.29 15.35 0.65
C VAL A 163 5.27 14.87 1.68
N GLU A 164 5.48 15.18 2.95
CA GLU A 164 4.57 14.74 4.03
C GLU A 164 3.24 15.49 3.97
N LEU A 165 3.21 16.80 3.74
CA LEU A 165 1.98 17.56 3.60
C LEU A 165 1.17 17.08 2.39
N PHE A 166 1.83 16.83 1.26
CA PHE A 166 1.17 16.26 0.09
C PHE A 166 0.56 14.89 0.40
N ASN A 167 1.34 14.00 1.04
CA ASN A 167 0.86 12.69 1.46
C ASN A 167 -0.32 12.79 2.44
N TYR A 168 -0.22 13.68 3.41
CA TYR A 168 -1.28 13.93 4.39
C TYR A 168 -2.59 14.30 3.71
N ASN A 169 -2.57 15.31 2.82
CA ASN A 169 -3.77 15.84 2.17
C ASN A 169 -4.32 14.92 1.10
N GLU A 170 -3.44 14.34 0.26
CA GLU A 170 -3.87 13.67 -0.97
C GLU A 170 -4.02 12.16 -0.80
N ARG A 171 -3.24 11.54 0.09
CA ARG A 171 -3.29 10.10 0.29
C ARG A 171 -3.91 9.70 1.62
N GLN A 172 -3.41 10.23 2.73
CA GLN A 172 -3.89 9.82 4.05
C GLN A 172 -5.36 10.23 4.25
N ALA A 173 -5.68 11.51 4.11
CA ALA A 173 -7.04 12.00 4.31
C ALA A 173 -8.04 11.42 3.30
N LYS A 174 -7.66 11.29 2.02
CA LYS A 174 -8.58 10.88 0.95
C LYS A 174 -8.71 9.37 0.77
N PHE A 175 -7.63 8.60 1.00
CA PHE A 175 -7.60 7.17 0.70
C PHE A 175 -7.45 6.31 1.95
N ILE A 176 -6.44 6.58 2.81
CA ILE A 176 -6.17 5.71 3.96
C ILE A 176 -7.24 5.86 5.05
N VAL A 177 -7.57 7.11 5.43
CA VAL A 177 -8.66 7.36 6.41
C VAL A 177 -10.00 6.90 5.86
N ASN A 178 -10.25 7.09 4.56
CA ASN A 178 -11.48 6.66 3.91
C ASN A 178 -11.64 5.12 3.87
N SER A 179 -10.58 4.34 4.13
CA SER A 179 -10.66 2.87 4.19
C SER A 179 -11.59 2.37 5.30
N VAL A 180 -11.84 3.15 6.36
CA VAL A 180 -12.77 2.81 7.44
C VAL A 180 -14.23 2.69 6.96
N ARG A 181 -14.53 3.17 5.75
CA ARG A 181 -15.85 3.01 5.11
C ARG A 181 -16.26 1.53 4.99
N VAL A 182 -15.31 0.60 4.99
CA VAL A 182 -15.62 -0.82 5.01
C VAL A 182 -16.36 -1.22 6.30
N TYR A 183 -15.94 -0.68 7.44
CA TYR A 183 -16.60 -0.97 8.72
C TYR A 183 -18.01 -0.38 8.75
N GLU A 184 -18.16 0.87 8.31
CA GLU A 184 -19.48 1.52 8.19
C GLU A 184 -20.43 0.78 7.24
N PHE A 185 -19.92 0.29 6.10
CA PHE A 185 -20.69 -0.47 5.13
C PHE A 185 -21.30 -1.74 5.74
N PHE A 186 -20.58 -2.38 6.64
CA PHE A 186 -21.06 -3.53 7.40
C PHE A 186 -21.82 -3.19 8.70
N GLY A 187 -22.00 -1.90 9.01
CA GLY A 187 -22.77 -1.42 10.16
C GLY A 187 -21.97 -1.26 11.45
N PHE A 188 -20.64 -1.30 11.38
CA PHE A 188 -19.76 -1.15 12.53
C PHE A 188 -19.29 0.28 12.74
N ARG A 189 -18.95 0.60 13.98
CA ARG A 189 -18.23 1.83 14.34
C ARG A 189 -16.73 1.62 14.20
N TRP A 190 -16.00 2.72 14.19
CA TRP A 190 -14.53 2.71 14.10
C TRP A 190 -13.90 3.86 14.85
N GLN A 191 -12.60 3.72 15.16
CA GLN A 191 -11.73 4.77 15.65
C GLN A 191 -10.34 4.61 15.02
N ILE A 192 -9.67 5.72 14.72
CA ILE A 192 -8.30 5.75 14.17
C ILE A 192 -7.40 6.53 15.14
N PRO A 193 -6.84 5.88 16.17
CA PRO A 193 -6.05 6.55 17.20
C PRO A 193 -4.80 7.25 16.66
N LEU A 194 -4.22 6.72 15.57
CA LEU A 194 -3.03 7.29 14.93
C LEU A 194 -3.33 8.44 13.96
N TRP A 195 -4.61 8.80 13.80
CA TRP A 195 -5.07 10.00 13.08
C TRP A 195 -5.56 11.07 14.06
N ASP A 196 -4.91 11.12 15.22
CA ASP A 196 -5.20 12.10 16.27
C ASP A 196 -4.48 13.42 16.00
N ALA A 197 -5.19 14.55 16.20
CA ALA A 197 -4.67 15.88 15.89
C ALA A 197 -3.46 16.27 16.74
N GLU A 198 -3.43 15.92 18.02
CA GLU A 198 -2.31 16.22 18.92
C GLU A 198 -1.08 15.40 18.54
N LEU A 199 -1.29 14.12 18.19
CA LEU A 199 -0.22 13.25 17.74
C LEU A 199 0.37 13.71 16.40
N ILE A 200 -0.47 14.12 15.45
CA ILE A 200 -0.03 14.66 14.16
C ILE A 200 0.75 15.95 14.38
N ASP A 201 0.24 16.88 15.20
CA ASP A 201 0.91 18.14 15.51
C ASP A 201 2.27 17.94 16.19
N PHE A 202 2.38 16.94 17.05
CA PHE A 202 3.67 16.54 17.63
C PHE A 202 4.67 16.13 16.55
N PHE A 203 4.29 15.20 15.65
CA PHE A 203 5.21 14.70 14.62
C PHE A 203 5.57 15.78 13.58
N LEU A 204 4.67 16.71 13.26
CA LEU A 204 4.97 17.84 12.38
C LEU A 204 6.05 18.78 12.92
N ARG A 205 6.30 18.78 14.24
CA ARG A 205 7.36 19.57 14.90
C ARG A 205 8.66 18.80 15.10
N VAL A 206 8.68 17.50 14.81
CA VAL A 206 9.88 16.66 14.92
C VAL A 206 10.83 17.00 13.78
N SER A 207 12.12 17.20 14.08
CA SER A 207 13.14 17.48 13.07
C SER A 207 13.26 16.36 12.04
N LEU A 208 13.65 16.70 10.81
CA LEU A 208 13.84 15.74 9.72
C LEU A 208 14.70 14.53 10.13
N MET A 209 15.82 14.77 10.83
CA MET A 209 16.74 13.69 11.23
C MET A 209 16.14 12.64 12.14
N LEU A 210 15.11 12.97 12.88
CA LEU A 210 14.39 12.05 13.75
C LEU A 210 13.20 11.37 13.04
N ARG A 211 12.63 12.01 12.02
CA ARG A 211 11.58 11.44 11.15
C ARG A 211 12.18 10.54 10.07
N LEU A 212 13.29 10.95 9.48
CA LEU A 212 13.97 10.20 8.41
C LEU A 212 14.31 8.79 8.89
N LYS A 213 13.99 7.79 8.05
CA LYS A 213 14.18 6.36 8.39
C LYS A 213 13.45 5.93 9.66
N GLN A 214 12.46 6.73 10.12
CA GLN A 214 11.61 6.47 11.28
C GLN A 214 12.38 6.37 12.61
N VAL A 215 13.49 7.09 12.75
CA VAL A 215 14.42 6.96 13.89
C VAL A 215 13.70 7.12 15.22
N LEU A 216 12.96 8.22 15.42
CA LEU A 216 12.25 8.47 16.68
C LEU A 216 11.22 7.40 17.00
N TYR A 217 10.40 7.03 16.01
CA TYR A 217 9.34 6.05 16.20
C TYR A 217 9.91 4.66 16.54
N ARG A 218 10.91 4.20 15.79
CA ARG A 218 11.55 2.90 16.01
C ARG A 218 12.23 2.84 17.37
N ASP A 219 12.94 3.89 17.75
CA ASP A 219 13.58 4.00 19.07
C ASP A 219 12.55 3.92 20.20
N TYR A 220 11.42 4.62 20.05
CA TYR A 220 10.34 4.57 21.03
C TYR A 220 9.73 3.16 21.12
N VAL A 221 9.39 2.56 19.97
CA VAL A 221 8.81 1.22 19.92
C VAL A 221 9.75 0.20 20.59
N VAL A 222 11.02 0.15 20.18
CA VAL A 222 11.99 -0.81 20.72
C VAL A 222 12.22 -0.60 22.22
N LYS A 223 12.41 0.66 22.67
CA LYS A 223 12.79 0.95 24.06
C LYS A 223 11.62 0.98 25.03
N LYS A 224 10.39 1.18 24.55
CA LYS A 224 9.22 1.39 25.41
C LYS A 224 8.11 0.37 25.23
N LEU A 225 7.89 -0.13 24.03
CA LEU A 225 6.81 -1.07 23.75
C LEU A 225 7.30 -2.51 23.67
N LEU A 226 8.47 -2.75 23.06
CA LEU A 226 9.02 -4.10 22.92
C LEU A 226 9.87 -4.51 24.14
N VAL A 227 9.27 -4.43 25.33
CA VAL A 227 9.89 -4.81 26.60
C VAL A 227 9.02 -5.83 27.33
N GLY A 228 9.60 -6.61 28.23
CA GLY A 228 8.87 -7.64 28.99
C GLY A 228 8.24 -8.70 28.07
N ALA A 229 6.93 -8.82 28.10
CA ALA A 229 6.21 -9.82 27.30
C ALA A 229 6.42 -9.70 25.77
N PHE A 230 6.94 -8.58 25.28
CA PHE A 230 7.15 -8.31 23.85
C PHE A 230 8.62 -8.32 23.41
N GLU A 231 9.57 -8.69 24.30
CA GLU A 231 11.00 -8.74 23.96
C GLU A 231 11.31 -9.62 22.76
N PHE A 232 10.54 -10.67 22.52
CA PHE A 232 10.68 -11.55 21.37
C PHE A 232 10.49 -10.82 20.02
N LEU A 233 9.83 -9.66 19.99
CA LEU A 233 9.65 -8.85 18.79
C LEU A 233 10.87 -7.99 18.46
N GLN A 234 11.77 -7.73 19.41
CA GLN A 234 12.98 -6.93 19.17
C GLN A 234 13.87 -7.59 18.13
N ASP A 235 14.04 -8.91 18.18
CA ASP A 235 14.83 -9.67 17.20
C ASP A 235 14.20 -9.64 15.80
N LEU A 236 12.89 -9.52 15.71
CA LEU A 236 12.16 -9.43 14.44
C LEU A 236 12.37 -8.08 13.76
N GLU A 237 12.37 -6.98 14.51
CA GLU A 237 12.67 -5.63 14.01
C GLU A 237 14.13 -5.51 13.56
N CYS A 238 15.08 -5.98 14.38
CA CYS A 238 16.49 -5.96 14.04
C CYS A 238 16.81 -6.84 12.83
N THR A 239 16.11 -7.95 12.62
CA THR A 239 16.35 -8.86 11.48
C THR A 239 15.71 -8.42 10.18
N THR A 240 14.71 -7.53 10.18
CA THR A 240 14.13 -6.99 8.95
C THR A 240 15.11 -6.11 8.18
N ASP A 241 15.89 -5.29 8.88
CA ASP A 241 16.92 -4.45 8.24
C ASP A 241 18.12 -5.26 7.76
N LEU A 242 18.55 -6.26 8.52
CA LEU A 242 19.67 -7.15 8.14
C LEU A 242 19.27 -8.08 6.99
N LYS A 243 18.03 -8.54 6.90
CA LYS A 243 17.55 -9.40 5.80
C LYS A 243 17.23 -8.62 4.53
N ALA A 244 16.89 -7.35 4.61
CA ALA A 244 16.80 -6.49 3.43
C ALA A 244 18.18 -6.31 2.77
N ASN A 245 19.26 -6.32 3.58
CA ASN A 245 20.65 -6.27 3.10
C ASN A 245 21.29 -7.65 2.85
N ASN A 246 20.78 -8.74 3.44
CA ASN A 246 21.35 -10.09 3.40
C ASN A 246 20.44 -11.13 2.73
N LYS A 247 19.55 -10.75 1.81
CA LYS A 247 19.00 -11.76 0.90
C LYS A 247 20.12 -12.25 0.01
N ASP A 248 20.58 -13.44 0.34
CA ASP A 248 21.36 -14.34 -0.51
C ASP A 248 22.90 -14.25 -0.50
N GLY A 249 23.53 -14.59 0.62
CA GLY A 249 25.00 -14.79 0.64
C GLY A 249 25.51 -16.08 -0.04
N THR A 250 24.77 -17.17 -0.09
CA THR A 250 25.31 -18.49 -0.53
C THR A 250 24.60 -19.11 -1.74
N ARG A 251 23.37 -18.69 -2.06
CA ARG A 251 22.68 -19.15 -3.29
C ARG A 251 22.94 -18.23 -4.48
N ASN A 252 23.52 -17.07 -4.24
CA ASN A 252 23.72 -16.00 -5.21
C ASN A 252 25.05 -16.06 -5.95
N GLU A 253 26.11 -16.67 -5.42
CA GLU A 253 27.38 -16.69 -6.15
C GLU A 253 27.27 -17.45 -7.48
N LEU A 254 26.71 -18.64 -7.48
CA LEU A 254 26.45 -19.38 -8.72
C LEU A 254 25.48 -18.72 -9.67
N ILE A 255 24.47 -18.02 -9.12
CA ILE A 255 23.50 -17.28 -9.92
C ILE A 255 24.09 -15.94 -10.40
N LEU A 256 24.95 -15.31 -9.61
CA LEU A 256 25.67 -14.09 -9.99
C LEU A 256 26.71 -14.38 -11.08
N ASP A 257 27.45 -15.48 -10.98
CA ASP A 257 28.39 -15.91 -12.01
C ASP A 257 27.70 -16.29 -13.31
N LEU A 258 26.56 -16.96 -13.23
CA LEU A 258 25.73 -17.26 -14.40
C LEU A 258 25.11 -15.97 -15.01
N LYS A 259 24.63 -15.04 -14.19
CA LYS A 259 24.16 -13.72 -14.63
C LYS A 259 25.28 -12.89 -15.25
N TYR A 260 26.48 -12.90 -14.65
CA TYR A 260 27.63 -12.20 -15.19
C TYR A 260 28.09 -12.78 -16.54
N PHE A 261 28.05 -14.11 -16.68
CA PHE A 261 28.36 -14.78 -17.95
C PHE A 261 27.32 -14.50 -19.04
N LEU A 262 26.04 -14.52 -18.68
CA LEU A 262 24.92 -14.23 -19.60
C LEU A 262 24.84 -12.75 -19.98
N SER A 263 25.31 -11.83 -19.11
CA SER A 263 25.31 -10.38 -19.39
C SER A 263 26.34 -9.96 -20.46
N LYS A 264 27.30 -10.81 -20.76
CA LYS A 264 28.29 -10.56 -21.83
C LYS A 264 27.76 -10.84 -23.25
N ILE A 265 26.56 -11.44 -23.37
CA ILE A 265 25.94 -11.73 -24.66
C ILE A 265 24.63 -10.93 -24.75
N PRO A 266 24.58 -9.80 -25.48
CA PRO A 266 23.41 -8.89 -25.47
C PRO A 266 22.07 -9.55 -25.84
N LEU A 267 22.12 -10.59 -26.67
CA LEU A 267 20.93 -11.35 -27.06
C LEU A 267 20.37 -12.21 -25.89
N LEU A 268 21.25 -12.80 -25.09
CA LEU A 268 20.89 -13.64 -23.95
C LEU A 268 20.48 -12.80 -22.73
N GLU A 269 21.05 -11.61 -22.58
CA GLU A 269 20.64 -10.64 -21.54
C GLU A 269 19.20 -10.21 -21.74
N ASN A 270 18.81 -9.84 -22.94
CA ASN A 270 17.43 -9.45 -23.28
C ASN A 270 16.46 -10.63 -23.13
N LEU A 271 16.86 -11.83 -23.50
CA LEU A 271 16.07 -13.05 -23.32
C LEU A 271 15.90 -13.37 -21.82
N GLY A 272 16.99 -13.31 -21.06
CA GLY A 272 16.99 -13.50 -19.62
C GLY A 272 16.11 -12.49 -18.88
N LYS A 273 16.16 -11.21 -19.24
CA LYS A 273 15.28 -10.16 -18.71
C LYS A 273 13.82 -10.44 -19.05
N LYS A 274 13.49 -10.86 -20.28
CA LYS A 274 12.14 -11.25 -20.67
C LYS A 274 11.62 -12.45 -19.87
N VAL A 275 12.40 -13.51 -19.76
CA VAL A 275 12.03 -14.71 -19.00
C VAL A 275 11.85 -14.39 -17.52
N TYR A 276 12.74 -13.59 -16.92
CA TYR A 276 12.60 -13.13 -15.53
C TYR A 276 11.34 -12.30 -15.33
N THR A 277 11.06 -11.36 -16.25
CA THR A 277 9.85 -10.53 -16.19
C THR A 277 8.59 -11.39 -16.32
N LEU A 278 8.55 -12.31 -17.28
CA LEU A 278 7.42 -13.23 -17.44
C LEU A 278 7.21 -14.09 -16.19
N ARG A 279 8.29 -14.66 -15.65
CA ARG A 279 8.20 -15.44 -14.40
C ARG A 279 7.68 -14.61 -13.25
N ARG A 280 8.14 -13.36 -13.09
CA ARG A 280 7.67 -12.42 -12.06
C ARG A 280 6.19 -12.09 -12.24
N ILE A 281 5.73 -11.89 -13.47
CA ILE A 281 4.33 -11.65 -13.80
C ILE A 281 3.48 -12.86 -13.40
N HIS A 282 3.85 -14.06 -13.82
CA HIS A 282 3.11 -15.29 -13.48
C HIS A 282 3.06 -15.56 -11.97
N THR A 283 4.19 -15.32 -11.27
CA THR A 283 4.22 -15.55 -9.82
C THR A 283 3.49 -14.48 -9.03
N ALA A 284 3.40 -13.23 -9.50
CA ALA A 284 2.76 -12.14 -8.77
C ALA A 284 1.30 -12.45 -8.42
N TYR A 285 0.54 -13.01 -9.35
CA TYR A 285 -0.85 -13.42 -9.12
C TYR A 285 -0.98 -14.47 -8.01
N ASP A 286 -0.11 -15.49 -8.07
CA ASP A 286 -0.22 -16.65 -7.20
C ASP A 286 0.46 -16.44 -5.83
N THR A 287 1.43 -15.52 -5.72
CA THR A 287 2.26 -15.38 -4.52
C THR A 287 1.98 -14.12 -3.70
N HIS A 288 1.08 -13.25 -4.13
CA HIS A 288 0.78 -12.03 -3.38
C HIS A 288 0.23 -12.38 -1.99
N PRO A 289 0.75 -11.82 -0.89
CA PRO A 289 0.35 -12.18 0.48
C PRO A 289 -1.14 -12.03 0.78
N LEU A 290 -1.81 -11.09 0.12
CA LEU A 290 -3.26 -10.84 0.28
C LEU A 290 -4.10 -11.53 -0.80
N ALA A 291 -3.51 -12.28 -1.73
CA ALA A 291 -4.20 -12.93 -2.84
C ALA A 291 -5.15 -12.02 -3.65
N TRP A 292 -5.11 -10.72 -3.45
CA TRP A 292 -6.12 -9.76 -3.92
C TRP A 292 -6.15 -9.53 -5.44
N TYR A 293 -5.15 -10.05 -6.17
CA TYR A 293 -5.24 -10.06 -7.64
C TYR A 293 -6.33 -11.00 -8.16
N GLY A 294 -6.87 -11.85 -7.27
CA GLY A 294 -8.07 -12.65 -7.56
C GLY A 294 -9.32 -11.83 -7.92
N VAL A 295 -9.36 -10.52 -7.64
CA VAL A 295 -10.45 -9.64 -8.11
C VAL A 295 -10.62 -9.65 -9.64
N ILE A 296 -9.63 -10.12 -10.37
CA ILE A 296 -9.63 -10.22 -11.84
C ILE A 296 -9.29 -11.66 -12.24
N PRO A 297 -9.89 -12.21 -13.32
CA PRO A 297 -9.50 -13.52 -13.85
C PRO A 297 -8.02 -13.57 -14.17
N ARG A 298 -7.36 -14.70 -13.87
CA ARG A 298 -5.92 -14.88 -14.06
C ARG A 298 -5.46 -14.57 -15.49
N ASP A 299 -6.21 -14.99 -16.49
CA ASP A 299 -5.87 -14.75 -17.90
C ASP A 299 -5.93 -13.25 -18.27
N SER A 300 -6.90 -12.52 -17.70
CA SER A 300 -7.00 -11.07 -17.86
C SER A 300 -5.85 -10.37 -17.13
N PHE A 301 -5.52 -10.80 -15.91
CA PHE A 301 -4.37 -10.29 -15.16
C PHE A 301 -3.06 -10.44 -15.96
N LEU A 302 -2.79 -11.61 -16.52
CA LEU A 302 -1.57 -11.88 -17.30
C LEU A 302 -1.45 -11.02 -18.55
N LYS A 303 -2.57 -10.61 -19.15
CA LYS A 303 -2.60 -9.71 -20.31
C LYS A 303 -2.26 -8.27 -19.93
N ILE A 304 -2.70 -7.81 -18.75
CA ILE A 304 -2.62 -6.41 -18.33
C ILE A 304 -1.39 -6.12 -17.48
N TYR A 305 -1.05 -7.03 -16.57
CA TYR A 305 -0.01 -6.79 -15.58
C TYR A 305 1.38 -6.71 -16.21
N SER A 306 2.03 -5.55 -16.09
CA SER A 306 3.39 -5.33 -16.60
C SER A 306 4.47 -5.38 -15.51
N GLY A 307 4.07 -5.64 -14.26
CA GLY A 307 4.94 -5.57 -13.09
C GLY A 307 5.02 -4.19 -12.44
N ARG A 308 4.21 -3.24 -12.90
CA ARG A 308 4.09 -1.87 -12.35
C ARG A 308 2.77 -1.66 -11.63
N GLU A 309 1.72 -2.22 -12.20
CA GLU A 309 0.36 -2.10 -11.68
C GLU A 309 0.27 -2.80 -10.31
N ASN A 310 -0.46 -2.20 -9.41
CA ASN A 310 -0.84 -2.81 -8.14
C ASN A 310 -2.37 -2.99 -8.10
N ILE A 311 -2.90 -3.49 -6.99
CA ILE A 311 -4.34 -3.71 -6.84
C ILE A 311 -5.16 -2.45 -7.09
N ASN A 312 -4.68 -1.29 -6.66
CA ASN A 312 -5.40 -0.02 -6.84
C ASN A 312 -5.54 0.37 -8.31
N SER A 313 -4.63 -0.08 -9.18
CA SER A 313 -4.76 0.08 -10.62
C SER A 313 -6.03 -0.60 -11.14
N PHE A 314 -6.27 -1.84 -10.70
CA PHE A 314 -7.44 -2.63 -11.13
C PHE A 314 -8.73 -2.14 -10.46
N VAL A 315 -8.70 -1.89 -9.15
CA VAL A 315 -9.85 -1.33 -8.42
C VAL A 315 -10.28 0.00 -9.02
N GLY A 316 -9.32 0.86 -9.40
CA GLY A 316 -9.59 2.13 -10.05
C GLY A 316 -10.33 1.97 -11.38
N LEU A 317 -9.95 1.00 -12.20
CA LEU A 317 -10.65 0.70 -13.46
C LEU A 317 -12.08 0.21 -13.21
N PHE A 318 -12.25 -0.74 -12.29
CA PHE A 318 -13.59 -1.27 -11.96
C PHE A 318 -14.48 -0.19 -11.38
N TYR A 319 -13.96 0.60 -10.45
CA TYR A 319 -14.71 1.70 -9.84
C TYR A 319 -15.16 2.74 -10.87
N VAL A 320 -14.27 3.18 -11.76
CA VAL A 320 -14.64 4.14 -12.81
C VAL A 320 -15.67 3.55 -13.77
N ASN A 321 -15.54 2.26 -14.12
CA ASN A 321 -16.51 1.58 -14.98
C ASN A 321 -17.92 1.48 -14.36
N GLU A 322 -18.00 1.29 -13.04
CA GLU A 322 -19.28 1.21 -12.33
C GLU A 322 -19.93 2.56 -12.08
N VAL A 323 -19.16 3.62 -11.78
CA VAL A 323 -19.69 4.90 -11.33
C VAL A 323 -19.65 6.02 -12.37
N CYS A 324 -18.87 5.88 -13.45
CA CYS A 324 -18.78 6.87 -14.52
C CYS A 324 -19.66 6.46 -15.73
N PRO A 325 -20.69 7.24 -16.07
CA PRO A 325 -21.51 6.96 -17.23
C PRO A 325 -20.81 7.28 -18.57
N ALA A 326 -19.63 7.91 -18.54
CA ALA A 326 -18.86 8.19 -19.74
C ALA A 326 -18.21 6.91 -20.28
N PRO A 327 -18.13 6.71 -21.60
CA PRO A 327 -17.49 5.54 -22.15
C PRO A 327 -16.01 5.51 -21.76
N LEU A 328 -15.68 4.64 -20.80
CA LEU A 328 -14.32 4.45 -20.29
C LEU A 328 -13.29 4.28 -21.42
N ASN A 329 -13.69 3.64 -22.52
CA ASN A 329 -12.89 3.48 -23.74
C ASN A 329 -12.32 4.80 -24.27
N GLY A 330 -13.12 5.87 -24.31
CA GLY A 330 -12.67 7.17 -24.81
C GLY A 330 -11.65 7.83 -23.87
N VAL A 331 -11.87 7.73 -22.57
CA VAL A 331 -10.99 8.26 -21.53
C VAL A 331 -9.65 7.50 -21.56
N VAL A 332 -9.71 6.17 -21.55
CA VAL A 332 -8.50 5.33 -21.55
C VAL A 332 -7.67 5.57 -22.80
N LYS A 333 -8.27 5.61 -23.99
CA LYS A 333 -7.56 5.88 -25.24
C LYS A 333 -6.92 7.26 -25.30
N LYS A 334 -7.54 8.26 -24.71
CA LYS A 334 -7.01 9.63 -24.71
C LYS A 334 -5.84 9.82 -23.74
N TYR A 335 -5.94 9.26 -22.55
CA TYR A 335 -5.06 9.62 -21.44
C TYR A 335 -4.01 8.57 -21.08
N PHE A 336 -4.17 7.30 -21.52
CA PHE A 336 -3.24 6.24 -21.17
C PHE A 336 -2.46 5.74 -22.39
N THR A 337 -1.16 5.59 -22.24
CA THR A 337 -0.28 5.12 -23.32
C THR A 337 -0.49 3.64 -23.66
N ASP A 338 -0.94 2.84 -22.69
CA ASP A 338 -1.18 1.40 -22.83
C ASP A 338 -2.68 1.07 -23.01
N ALA A 339 -3.43 1.98 -23.65
CA ALA A 339 -4.88 1.93 -23.75
C ALA A 339 -5.44 0.58 -24.26
N GLU A 340 -4.86 0.01 -25.32
CA GLU A 340 -5.32 -1.27 -25.88
C GLU A 340 -5.16 -2.43 -24.88
N ARG A 341 -4.03 -2.45 -24.16
CA ARG A 341 -3.75 -3.45 -23.12
C ARG A 341 -4.75 -3.34 -21.97
N ILE A 342 -5.04 -2.12 -21.53
CA ILE A 342 -6.01 -1.85 -20.45
C ILE A 342 -7.41 -2.27 -20.87
N LEU A 343 -7.84 -1.88 -22.09
CA LEU A 343 -9.18 -2.17 -22.59
C LEU A 343 -9.43 -3.66 -22.90
N SER A 344 -8.38 -4.43 -23.11
CA SER A 344 -8.53 -5.88 -23.33
C SER A 344 -8.92 -6.65 -22.07
N ALA A 345 -9.01 -5.99 -20.92
CA ALA A 345 -9.23 -6.59 -19.61
C ALA A 345 -10.50 -6.11 -18.90
N ILE A 346 -11.12 -5.08 -19.45
CA ILE A 346 -12.42 -4.58 -19.01
C ILE A 346 -13.50 -5.21 -19.89
#